data_9787e69f70329f008f5bc05aa102348b
#
_entry.id   9787e69f70329f008f5bc05aa102348b
#
_cell.length_a   1.000
_cell.length_b   1.000
_cell.length_c   1.000
_cell.angle_alpha   90.00
_cell.angle_beta   90.00
_cell.angle_gamma   90.00
#
_symmetry.space_group_name_H-M   'P 1'
#
loop_
_entity.id
_entity.type
_entity.pdbx_description
1 polymer ?
#
loop_
_entity_poly.entity_id
_entity_poly.type
_entity_poly.pdbx_seq_one_letter_code
_entity_poly.pdbx_strand_id
1 'polypeptide(L)'
;DKPWIASIKIGQKAALKCGIPIVLDPVGAGSSRYRTKTALKILKRGVHIIRGNASEIMALTDATIKTKGVDSMQTSVNALASARTLAKKYHCIVVISGKIDFVISATQTVALNYGTPLLTKVVGMGCSLTAIIASFLTVNTDAFAASVHATALMGLVAEYAEKKSIGPGSFYTQLLDSLYSVQKTDLQPFITTAIPVCA
;
A
#
# COMPACT_ATOMS: atom_id res chain seq x y z
N ASP A 1 -19.43 4.78 -7.90
CA ASP A 1 -20.87 5.09 -7.86
C ASP A 1 -21.59 4.33 -6.73
N LYS A 2 -22.89 4.53 -6.53
CA LYS A 2 -23.65 3.93 -5.42
C LYS A 2 -23.74 2.39 -5.52
N PRO A 3 -24.05 1.79 -6.69
CA PRO A 3 -24.10 0.33 -6.83
C PRO A 3 -22.78 -0.34 -6.45
N TRP A 4 -21.66 0.21 -6.88
CA TRP A 4 -20.33 -0.31 -6.57
C TRP A 4 -20.04 -0.30 -5.06
N ILE A 5 -20.40 0.79 -4.37
CA ILE A 5 -20.27 0.89 -2.91
C ILE A 5 -21.18 -0.11 -2.18
N ALA A 6 -22.37 -0.38 -2.71
CA ALA A 6 -23.26 -1.40 -2.15
C ALA A 6 -22.62 -2.80 -2.27
N SER A 7 -22.04 -3.14 -3.42
CA SER A 7 -21.31 -4.40 -3.65
C SER A 7 -20.11 -4.55 -2.71
N ILE A 8 -19.31 -3.49 -2.55
CA ILE A 8 -18.19 -3.47 -1.59
C ILE A 8 -18.69 -3.75 -0.17
N LYS A 9 -19.81 -3.14 0.23
CA LYS A 9 -20.40 -3.36 1.57
C LYS A 9 -20.82 -4.81 1.79
N ILE A 10 -21.42 -5.44 0.78
CA ILE A 10 -21.86 -6.84 0.83
C ILE A 10 -20.63 -7.74 0.93
N GLY A 11 -19.64 -7.55 0.05
CA GLY A 11 -18.39 -8.33 0.06
C GLY A 11 -17.62 -8.18 1.38
N GLN A 12 -17.49 -6.97 1.90
CA GLN A 12 -16.86 -6.72 3.21
C GLN A 12 -17.59 -7.46 4.35
N LYS A 13 -18.93 -7.41 4.37
CA LYS A 13 -19.71 -8.12 5.40
C LYS A 13 -19.50 -9.64 5.31
N ALA A 14 -19.47 -10.19 4.09
CA ALA A 14 -19.23 -11.61 3.87
C ALA A 14 -17.80 -12.02 4.29
N ALA A 15 -16.79 -11.25 3.90
CA ALA A 15 -15.39 -11.50 4.26
C ALA A 15 -15.19 -11.49 5.79
N LEU A 16 -15.72 -10.48 6.49
CA LEU A 16 -15.64 -10.40 7.95
C LEU A 16 -16.35 -11.57 8.64
N LYS A 17 -17.51 -12.01 8.11
CA LYS A 17 -18.23 -13.18 8.65
C LYS A 17 -17.44 -14.48 8.49
N CYS A 18 -16.67 -14.60 7.41
CA CYS A 18 -15.87 -15.78 7.10
C CYS A 18 -14.43 -15.70 7.60
N GLY A 19 -14.03 -14.65 8.33
CA GLY A 19 -12.66 -14.46 8.80
C GLY A 19 -11.64 -14.22 7.67
N ILE A 20 -12.12 -13.78 6.49
CA ILE A 20 -11.25 -13.51 5.34
C ILE A 20 -10.63 -12.10 5.51
N PRO A 21 -9.29 -11.96 5.40
CA PRO A 21 -8.64 -10.69 5.54
C PRO A 21 -9.03 -9.70 4.43
N ILE A 22 -9.08 -8.41 4.78
CA ILE A 22 -9.51 -7.34 3.88
C ILE A 22 -8.39 -6.30 3.79
N VAL A 23 -7.97 -5.99 2.57
CA VAL A 23 -7.08 -4.88 2.24
C VAL A 23 -7.89 -3.75 1.63
N LEU A 24 -7.78 -2.55 2.18
CA LEU A 24 -8.42 -1.34 1.67
C LEU A 24 -7.39 -0.46 0.96
N ASP A 25 -7.64 -0.17 -0.31
CA ASP A 25 -6.97 0.87 -1.06
C ASP A 25 -7.92 2.09 -1.18
N PRO A 26 -7.69 3.18 -0.42
CA PRO A 26 -8.60 4.32 -0.37
C PRO A 26 -8.37 5.28 -1.54
N VAL A 27 -8.35 4.78 -2.76
CA VAL A 27 -8.01 5.51 -3.98
C VAL A 27 -8.73 6.85 -4.07
N GLY A 28 -7.93 7.94 -4.09
CA GLY A 28 -8.43 9.31 -4.21
C GLY A 28 -9.09 9.85 -2.94
N ALA A 29 -8.82 9.27 -1.76
CA ALA A 29 -9.11 9.92 -0.50
C ALA A 29 -8.37 11.27 -0.45
N GLY A 30 -9.06 12.34 0.00
CA GLY A 30 -8.56 13.72 -0.06
C GLY A 30 -8.89 14.44 -1.37
N SER A 31 -9.02 13.74 -2.50
CA SER A 31 -9.37 14.38 -3.78
C SER A 31 -10.87 14.71 -3.89
N SER A 32 -11.72 13.97 -3.21
CA SER A 32 -13.15 14.29 -3.10
C SER A 32 -13.73 13.85 -1.75
N ARG A 33 -14.68 14.65 -1.24
CA ARG A 33 -15.43 14.31 -0.01
C ARG A 33 -16.16 12.97 -0.11
N TYR A 34 -16.64 12.62 -1.30
CA TYR A 34 -17.36 11.37 -1.54
C TYR A 34 -16.46 10.16 -1.36
N ARG A 35 -15.26 10.18 -1.95
CA ARG A 35 -14.26 9.10 -1.83
C ARG A 35 -13.76 8.97 -0.39
N THR A 36 -13.38 10.07 0.23
CA THR A 36 -12.92 10.08 1.63
C THR A 36 -13.98 9.54 2.59
N LYS A 37 -15.22 10.01 2.49
CA LYS A 37 -16.33 9.51 3.32
C LYS A 37 -16.63 8.03 3.09
N THR A 38 -16.49 7.56 1.85
CA THR A 38 -16.70 6.15 1.52
C THR A 38 -15.60 5.28 2.12
N ALA A 39 -14.33 5.65 1.95
CA ALA A 39 -13.20 4.95 2.55
C ALA A 39 -13.32 4.88 4.08
N LEU A 40 -13.67 6.00 4.74
CA LEU A 40 -13.92 6.04 6.19
C LEU A 40 -15.07 5.14 6.63
N LYS A 41 -16.14 5.00 5.83
CA LYS A 41 -17.23 4.07 6.12
C LYS A 41 -16.81 2.61 6.02
N ILE A 42 -15.96 2.28 5.05
CA ILE A 42 -15.39 0.93 4.89
C ILE A 42 -14.47 0.65 6.08
N LEU A 43 -13.56 1.57 6.38
CA LEU A 43 -12.61 1.47 7.48
C LEU A 43 -13.29 1.23 8.85
N LYS A 44 -14.36 1.97 9.15
CA LYS A 44 -15.14 1.82 10.39
C LYS A 44 -15.83 0.45 10.55
N ARG A 45 -16.02 -0.31 9.47
CA ARG A 45 -16.59 -1.66 9.53
C ARG A 45 -15.55 -2.74 9.82
N GLY A 46 -14.26 -2.41 9.68
CA GLY A 46 -13.15 -3.31 9.89
C GLY A 46 -12.43 -3.66 8.59
N VAL A 47 -11.12 -3.47 8.60
CA VAL A 47 -10.18 -3.91 7.57
C VAL A 47 -8.90 -4.36 8.27
N HIS A 48 -8.12 -5.23 7.65
CA HIS A 48 -6.87 -5.74 8.22
C HIS A 48 -5.68 -4.88 7.80
N ILE A 49 -5.71 -4.38 6.58
CA ILE A 49 -4.66 -3.53 6.04
C ILE A 49 -5.27 -2.36 5.28
N ILE A 50 -4.67 -1.17 5.44
CA ILE A 50 -4.89 -0.01 4.58
C ILE A 50 -3.60 0.20 3.78
N ARG A 51 -3.70 0.32 2.46
CA ARG A 51 -2.59 0.70 1.60
C ARG A 51 -2.96 1.97 0.84
N GLY A 52 -2.13 2.99 0.89
CA GLY A 52 -2.35 4.25 0.17
C GLY A 52 -1.06 5.06 0.02
N ASN A 53 -1.08 6.12 -0.76
CA ASN A 53 0.00 7.10 -0.74
C ASN A 53 -0.11 8.03 0.49
N ALA A 54 0.94 8.82 0.76
CA ALA A 54 0.99 9.70 1.91
C ALA A 54 -0.25 10.61 2.03
N SER A 55 -0.68 11.20 0.92
CA SER A 55 -1.82 12.13 0.91
C SER A 55 -3.16 11.43 1.16
N GLU A 56 -3.35 10.22 0.66
CA GLU A 56 -4.55 9.42 0.92
C GLU A 56 -4.63 9.01 2.39
N ILE A 57 -3.50 8.58 2.98
CA ILE A 57 -3.43 8.19 4.39
C ILE A 57 -3.71 9.39 5.30
N MET A 58 -3.09 10.54 5.04
CA MET A 58 -3.36 11.77 5.81
C MET A 58 -4.83 12.19 5.73
N ALA A 59 -5.46 12.10 4.55
CA ALA A 59 -6.86 12.47 4.35
C ALA A 59 -7.86 11.58 5.11
N LEU A 60 -7.45 10.39 5.54
CA LEU A 60 -8.26 9.52 6.39
C LEU A 60 -8.23 9.91 7.87
N THR A 61 -7.20 10.65 8.31
CA THR A 61 -7.11 11.16 9.69
C THR A 61 -7.71 12.54 9.83
N ASP A 62 -7.47 13.41 8.88
CA ASP A 62 -8.00 14.78 8.87
C ASP A 62 -8.56 15.13 7.49
N ALA A 63 -9.89 15.17 7.41
CA ALA A 63 -10.62 15.52 6.19
C ALA A 63 -10.45 17.01 5.77
N THR A 64 -9.78 17.83 6.58
CA THR A 64 -9.49 19.25 6.27
C THR A 64 -8.17 19.42 5.52
N ILE A 65 -7.30 18.42 5.52
CA ILE A 65 -6.02 18.46 4.80
C ILE A 65 -6.28 18.46 3.30
N LYS A 66 -6.16 19.65 2.69
CA LYS A 66 -6.12 19.79 1.23
C LYS A 66 -4.71 19.46 0.74
N THR A 67 -4.57 18.35 0.03
CA THR A 67 -3.32 17.79 -0.47
C THR A 67 -2.73 18.54 -1.68
N LYS A 68 -2.60 19.87 -1.61
CA LYS A 68 -1.92 20.67 -2.64
C LYS A 68 -0.68 21.32 -2.03
N GLY A 69 0.50 20.90 -2.47
CA GLY A 69 1.73 21.70 -2.35
C GLY A 69 2.46 21.64 -1.01
N VAL A 70 2.44 20.51 -0.30
CA VAL A 70 3.24 20.35 0.94
C VAL A 70 4.61 19.80 0.57
N ASP A 71 5.66 20.34 1.18
CA ASP A 71 7.06 19.93 1.02
C ASP A 71 7.22 18.42 1.31
N SER A 72 7.98 17.71 0.49
CA SER A 72 8.04 16.23 0.46
C SER A 72 8.51 15.61 1.78
N MET A 73 9.42 16.25 2.51
CA MET A 73 9.92 15.75 3.81
C MET A 73 8.88 15.94 4.93
N GLN A 74 8.24 17.10 5.03
CA GLN A 74 7.18 17.36 6.01
C GLN A 74 5.97 16.46 5.76
N THR A 75 5.69 16.15 4.50
CA THR A 75 4.62 15.24 4.10
C THR A 75 4.86 13.82 4.61
N SER A 76 6.08 13.32 4.55
CA SER A 76 6.43 11.98 5.02
C SER A 76 6.29 11.83 6.53
N VAL A 77 6.76 12.80 7.31
CA VAL A 77 6.62 12.79 8.78
C VAL A 77 5.15 12.84 9.20
N ASN A 78 4.36 13.72 8.60
CA ASN A 78 2.93 13.84 8.90
C ASN A 78 2.16 12.57 8.49
N ALA A 79 2.55 11.93 7.40
CA ALA A 79 1.94 10.69 6.95
C ALA A 79 2.23 9.53 7.91
N LEU A 80 3.43 9.44 8.49
CA LEU A 80 3.77 8.43 9.51
C LEU A 80 2.94 8.60 10.77
N ALA A 81 2.77 9.83 11.28
CA ALA A 81 1.94 10.12 12.44
C ALA A 81 0.45 9.77 12.16
N SER A 82 -0.05 10.11 10.98
CA SER A 82 -1.39 9.76 10.53
C SER A 82 -1.59 8.25 10.43
N ALA A 83 -0.62 7.54 9.83
CA ALA A 83 -0.66 6.08 9.71
C ALA A 83 -0.69 5.40 11.07
N ARG A 84 0.15 5.84 12.01
CA ARG A 84 0.17 5.30 13.39
C ARG A 84 -1.15 5.54 14.11
N THR A 85 -1.76 6.71 13.90
CA THR A 85 -3.09 7.03 14.43
C THR A 85 -4.16 6.09 13.87
N LEU A 86 -4.14 5.84 12.54
CA LEU A 86 -5.07 4.90 11.90
C LEU A 86 -4.84 3.46 12.40
N ALA A 87 -3.59 3.01 12.46
CA ALA A 87 -3.23 1.67 12.92
C ALA A 87 -3.74 1.41 14.35
N LYS A 88 -3.53 2.35 15.27
CA LYS A 88 -4.04 2.27 16.65
C LYS A 88 -5.56 2.31 16.71
N LYS A 89 -6.19 3.26 15.99
CA LYS A 89 -7.64 3.49 16.06
C LYS A 89 -8.47 2.35 15.48
N TYR A 90 -7.97 1.73 14.40
CA TYR A 90 -8.71 0.71 13.65
C TYR A 90 -8.13 -0.69 13.78
N HIS A 91 -7.08 -0.86 14.60
CA HIS A 91 -6.39 -2.14 14.82
C HIS A 91 -5.99 -2.82 13.50
N CYS A 92 -5.37 -2.06 12.61
CA CYS A 92 -4.97 -2.51 11.29
C CYS A 92 -3.51 -2.16 10.98
N ILE A 93 -2.97 -2.75 9.95
CA ILE A 93 -1.68 -2.37 9.38
C ILE A 93 -1.90 -1.26 8.35
N VAL A 94 -0.98 -0.29 8.28
CA VAL A 94 -1.00 0.77 7.29
C VAL A 94 0.26 0.69 6.44
N VAL A 95 0.08 0.61 5.13
CA VAL A 95 1.17 0.67 4.15
C VAL A 95 1.09 2.01 3.43
N ILE A 96 2.14 2.81 3.57
CA ILE A 96 2.31 4.06 2.82
C ILE A 96 3.25 3.79 1.67
N SER A 97 2.78 3.98 0.44
CA SER A 97 3.64 3.90 -0.74
C SER A 97 4.15 5.27 -1.17
N GLY A 98 5.44 5.34 -1.51
CA GLY A 98 6.12 6.57 -1.89
C GLY A 98 7.50 6.32 -2.47
N LYS A 99 8.41 7.29 -2.33
CA LYS A 99 9.83 7.09 -2.67
C LYS A 99 10.49 6.09 -1.71
N ILE A 100 10.09 6.13 -0.45
CA ILE A 100 10.35 5.11 0.57
C ILE A 100 8.97 4.61 0.98
N ASP A 101 8.78 3.31 0.95
CA ASP A 101 7.56 2.69 1.42
C ASP A 101 7.66 2.42 2.92
N PHE A 102 6.54 2.59 3.62
CA PHE A 102 6.48 2.32 5.06
C PHE A 102 5.39 1.32 5.37
N VAL A 103 5.70 0.36 6.23
CA VAL A 103 4.72 -0.55 6.82
C VAL A 103 4.63 -0.24 8.32
N ILE A 104 3.44 0.12 8.78
CA ILE A 104 3.20 0.65 10.12
C ILE A 104 2.13 -0.17 10.82
N SER A 105 2.43 -0.62 12.04
CA SER A 105 1.46 -1.12 13.00
C SER A 105 1.27 -0.12 14.15
N ALA A 106 0.53 -0.50 15.18
CA ALA A 106 0.41 0.29 16.39
C ALA A 106 1.77 0.47 17.12
N THR A 107 2.69 -0.50 16.99
CA THR A 107 3.94 -0.59 17.78
C THR A 107 5.20 -0.63 16.91
N GLN A 108 5.10 -0.97 15.64
CA GLN A 108 6.24 -1.20 14.75
C GLN A 108 6.16 -0.35 13.50
N THR A 109 7.30 0.00 12.96
CA THR A 109 7.43 0.66 11.64
C THR A 109 8.65 0.09 10.93
N VAL A 110 8.48 -0.28 9.67
CA VAL A 110 9.56 -0.68 8.77
C VAL A 110 9.56 0.25 7.57
N ALA A 111 10.73 0.75 7.20
CA ALA A 111 10.96 1.49 5.96
C ALA A 111 11.59 0.57 4.92
N LEU A 112 11.09 0.62 3.70
CA LEU A 112 11.56 -0.17 2.57
C LEU A 112 11.99 0.79 1.46
N ASN A 113 13.25 0.77 1.12
CA ASN A 113 13.83 1.63 0.08
C ASN A 113 14.12 0.79 -1.17
N TYR A 114 13.08 0.12 -1.67
CA TYR A 114 13.10 -0.64 -2.91
C TYR A 114 12.20 0.01 -3.95
N GLY A 115 12.49 -0.25 -5.22
CA GLY A 115 11.66 0.23 -6.31
C GLY A 115 12.35 1.22 -7.23
N THR A 116 11.62 1.65 -8.24
CA THR A 116 12.11 2.52 -9.31
C THR A 116 11.14 3.66 -9.57
N PRO A 117 11.64 4.83 -10.02
CA PRO A 117 10.78 5.91 -10.50
C PRO A 117 9.80 5.52 -11.62
N LEU A 118 10.09 4.46 -12.38
CA LEU A 118 9.19 3.96 -13.43
C LEU A 118 7.84 3.49 -12.90
N LEU A 119 7.76 3.04 -11.63
CA LEU A 119 6.49 2.72 -10.97
C LEU A 119 5.50 3.90 -10.97
N THR A 120 6.01 5.14 -10.93
CA THR A 120 5.17 6.34 -10.95
C THR A 120 4.71 6.73 -12.37
N LYS A 121 5.31 6.15 -13.41
CA LYS A 121 5.02 6.42 -14.82
C LYS A 121 4.00 5.47 -15.41
N VAL A 122 3.61 4.44 -14.67
CA VAL A 122 2.64 3.42 -15.11
C VAL A 122 1.42 3.44 -14.19
N VAL A 123 0.24 3.55 -14.80
CA VAL A 123 -1.03 3.54 -14.06
C VAL A 123 -1.32 2.15 -13.51
N GLY A 124 -1.87 2.08 -12.28
CA GLY A 124 -2.29 0.82 -11.67
C GLY A 124 -1.25 0.17 -10.76
N MET A 125 -0.03 0.67 -10.70
CA MET A 125 1.04 0.05 -9.87
C MET A 125 0.68 0.01 -8.39
N GLY A 126 0.00 1.04 -7.90
CA GLY A 126 -0.54 1.03 -6.54
C GLY A 126 -1.58 -0.09 -6.33
N CYS A 127 -2.55 -0.20 -7.23
CA CYS A 127 -3.57 -1.26 -7.15
C CYS A 127 -2.94 -2.65 -7.26
N SER A 128 -1.88 -2.81 -8.06
CA SER A 128 -1.10 -4.06 -8.15
C SER A 128 -0.44 -4.40 -6.82
N LEU A 129 0.20 -3.44 -6.15
CA LEU A 129 0.75 -3.65 -4.80
C LEU A 129 -0.34 -4.08 -3.81
N THR A 130 -1.51 -3.45 -3.85
CA THR A 130 -2.65 -3.83 -3.00
C THR A 130 -3.07 -5.28 -3.23
N ALA A 131 -3.11 -5.74 -4.49
CA ALA A 131 -3.43 -7.12 -4.84
C ALA A 131 -2.33 -8.10 -4.37
N ILE A 132 -1.05 -7.75 -4.51
CA ILE A 132 0.08 -8.55 -4.03
C ILE A 132 0.02 -8.69 -2.50
N ILE A 133 -0.24 -7.60 -1.76
CA ILE A 133 -0.43 -7.66 -0.30
C ILE A 133 -1.57 -8.63 0.06
N ALA A 134 -2.70 -8.55 -0.62
CA ALA A 134 -3.82 -9.47 -0.40
C ALA A 134 -3.43 -10.94 -0.67
N SER A 135 -2.63 -11.20 -1.69
CA SER A 135 -2.13 -12.54 -2.01
C SER A 135 -1.20 -13.08 -0.91
N PHE A 136 -0.31 -12.26 -0.36
CA PHE A 136 0.55 -12.65 0.76
C PHE A 136 -0.22 -13.02 2.02
N LEU A 137 -1.38 -12.37 2.27
CA LEU A 137 -2.25 -12.69 3.40
C LEU A 137 -2.90 -14.08 3.30
N THR A 138 -2.92 -14.70 2.13
CA THR A 138 -3.47 -16.06 1.98
C THR A 138 -2.51 -17.13 2.51
N VAL A 139 -1.21 -16.82 2.61
CA VAL A 139 -0.16 -17.76 3.03
C VAL A 139 0.56 -17.33 4.31
N ASN A 140 0.33 -16.10 4.78
CA ASN A 140 0.93 -15.56 6.01
C ASN A 140 -0.15 -14.88 6.86
N THR A 141 -0.42 -15.43 8.03
CA THR A 141 -1.42 -14.91 8.98
C THR A 141 -0.95 -13.65 9.72
N ASP A 142 0.36 -13.38 9.77
CA ASP A 142 0.90 -12.12 10.26
C ASP A 142 0.75 -11.03 9.20
N ALA A 143 -0.26 -10.18 9.36
CA ALA A 143 -0.56 -9.11 8.42
C ALA A 143 0.57 -8.07 8.28
N PHE A 144 1.37 -7.85 9.35
CA PHE A 144 2.51 -6.94 9.29
C PHE A 144 3.63 -7.54 8.42
N ALA A 145 4.04 -8.78 8.71
CA ALA A 145 5.06 -9.47 7.93
C ALA A 145 4.62 -9.69 6.47
N ALA A 146 3.36 -10.05 6.23
CA ALA A 146 2.80 -10.16 4.88
C ALA A 146 2.91 -8.84 4.11
N SER A 147 2.58 -7.71 4.74
CA SER A 147 2.70 -6.38 4.13
C SER A 147 4.15 -6.00 3.82
N VAL A 148 5.08 -6.28 4.73
CA VAL A 148 6.52 -6.02 4.53
C VAL A 148 7.04 -6.83 3.34
N HIS A 149 6.78 -8.14 3.32
CA HIS A 149 7.27 -9.02 2.25
C HIS A 149 6.65 -8.68 0.89
N ALA A 150 5.36 -8.40 0.84
CA ALA A 150 4.67 -8.04 -0.39
C ALA A 150 5.18 -6.72 -0.98
N THR A 151 5.40 -5.72 -0.11
CA THR A 151 5.92 -4.40 -0.52
C THR A 151 7.37 -4.52 -1.00
N ALA A 152 8.21 -5.26 -0.27
CA ALA A 152 9.58 -5.54 -0.67
C ALA A 152 9.64 -6.28 -2.01
N LEU A 153 8.83 -7.33 -2.20
CA LEU A 153 8.77 -8.06 -3.47
C LEU A 153 8.43 -7.13 -4.63
N MET A 154 7.39 -6.29 -4.49
CA MET A 154 7.00 -5.37 -5.56
C MET A 154 8.14 -4.43 -5.94
N GLY A 155 8.85 -3.87 -4.95
CA GLY A 155 9.99 -2.99 -5.18
C GLY A 155 11.16 -3.69 -5.85
N LEU A 156 11.57 -4.86 -5.33
CA LEU A 156 12.67 -5.66 -5.87
C LEU A 156 12.40 -6.12 -7.30
N VAL A 157 11.20 -6.60 -7.58
CA VAL A 157 10.80 -7.01 -8.94
C VAL A 157 10.75 -5.81 -9.88
N ALA A 158 10.36 -4.63 -9.38
CA ALA A 158 10.38 -3.42 -10.20
C ALA A 158 11.83 -3.00 -10.57
N GLU A 159 12.78 -3.07 -9.65
CA GLU A 159 14.20 -2.83 -9.94
C GLU A 159 14.76 -3.85 -10.95
N TYR A 160 14.38 -5.11 -10.81
CA TYR A 160 14.77 -6.15 -11.74
C TYR A 160 14.19 -5.92 -13.15
N ALA A 161 12.90 -5.57 -13.23
CA ALA A 161 12.22 -5.26 -14.49
C ALA A 161 12.77 -4.00 -15.16
N GLU A 162 13.14 -2.97 -14.37
CA GLU A 162 13.75 -1.74 -14.90
C GLU A 162 15.00 -2.02 -15.72
N LYS A 163 15.87 -2.91 -15.25
CA LYS A 163 17.10 -3.29 -15.98
C LYS A 163 16.86 -3.90 -17.35
N LYS A 164 15.66 -4.43 -17.57
CA LYS A 164 15.23 -5.03 -18.85
C LYS A 164 14.40 -4.09 -19.71
N SER A 165 14.19 -2.86 -19.25
CA SER A 165 13.24 -1.92 -19.83
C SER A 165 13.94 -0.72 -20.47
N ILE A 166 13.37 -0.21 -21.54
CA ILE A 166 13.82 1.02 -22.20
C ILE A 166 12.91 2.22 -21.93
N GLY A 167 11.78 2.00 -21.25
CA GLY A 167 10.79 3.03 -20.92
C GLY A 167 9.53 2.46 -20.26
N PRO A 168 8.53 3.32 -19.94
CA PRO A 168 7.34 2.90 -19.18
C PRO A 168 6.54 1.76 -19.83
N GLY A 169 6.44 1.72 -21.17
CA GLY A 169 5.69 0.68 -21.86
C GLY A 169 6.33 -0.69 -21.73
N SER A 170 7.64 -0.81 -22.03
CA SER A 170 8.39 -2.04 -21.83
C SER A 170 8.50 -2.40 -20.34
N PHE A 171 8.63 -1.41 -19.46
CA PHE A 171 8.64 -1.63 -18.01
C PHE A 171 7.35 -2.31 -17.52
N TYR A 172 6.19 -1.87 -17.99
CA TYR A 172 4.91 -2.51 -17.62
C TYR A 172 4.91 -3.99 -17.98
N THR A 173 5.30 -4.32 -19.20
CA THR A 173 5.38 -5.72 -19.68
C THR A 173 6.42 -6.51 -18.87
N GLN A 174 7.64 -5.97 -18.74
CA GLN A 174 8.72 -6.62 -18.00
C GLN A 174 8.37 -6.84 -16.52
N LEU A 175 7.63 -5.92 -15.89
CA LEU A 175 7.18 -6.07 -14.51
C LEU A 175 6.22 -7.26 -14.36
N LEU A 176 5.25 -7.39 -15.26
CA LEU A 176 4.30 -8.51 -15.24
C LEU A 176 5.00 -9.84 -15.49
N ASP A 177 5.86 -9.90 -16.51
CA ASP A 177 6.64 -11.09 -16.84
C ASP A 177 7.59 -11.48 -15.70
N SER A 178 8.18 -10.48 -15.03
CA SER A 178 9.05 -10.71 -13.88
C SER A 178 8.28 -11.18 -12.65
N LEU A 179 7.10 -10.62 -12.36
CA LEU A 179 6.23 -11.10 -11.28
C LEU A 179 5.80 -12.55 -11.50
N TYR A 180 5.63 -12.98 -12.74
CA TYR A 180 5.30 -14.36 -13.09
C TYR A 180 6.49 -15.32 -12.95
N SER A 181 7.68 -14.90 -13.40
CA SER A 181 8.82 -15.80 -13.62
C SER A 181 9.92 -15.68 -12.58
N VAL A 182 9.96 -14.62 -11.76
CA VAL A 182 11.07 -14.32 -10.85
C VAL A 182 11.28 -15.43 -9.82
N GLN A 183 12.54 -15.82 -9.63
CA GLN A 183 12.99 -16.74 -8.60
C GLN A 183 13.71 -15.95 -7.49
N LYS A 184 13.82 -16.54 -6.31
CA LYS A 184 14.55 -15.94 -5.18
C LYS A 184 15.98 -15.55 -5.55
N THR A 185 16.66 -16.35 -6.36
CA THR A 185 18.01 -16.08 -6.84
C THR A 185 18.14 -14.84 -7.71
N ASP A 186 17.08 -14.51 -8.46
CA ASP A 186 17.07 -13.31 -9.31
C ASP A 186 17.03 -12.03 -8.47
N LEU A 187 16.39 -12.08 -7.31
CA LEU A 187 16.23 -10.95 -6.39
C LEU A 187 17.39 -10.81 -5.40
N GLN A 188 18.17 -11.87 -5.19
CA GLN A 188 19.27 -11.88 -4.22
C GLN A 188 20.22 -10.67 -4.36
N PRO A 189 20.66 -10.26 -5.58
CA PRO A 189 21.56 -9.12 -5.75
C PRO A 189 20.97 -7.75 -5.35
N PHE A 190 19.65 -7.66 -5.20
CA PHE A 190 18.93 -6.42 -4.88
C PHE A 190 18.55 -6.32 -3.40
N ILE A 191 18.66 -7.45 -2.67
CA ILE A 191 18.25 -7.47 -1.26
C ILE A 191 19.25 -6.67 -0.44
N THR A 192 18.79 -5.55 0.08
CA THR A 192 19.46 -4.77 1.11
C THR A 192 18.77 -4.99 2.44
N THR A 193 19.46 -4.71 3.54
CA THR A 193 18.85 -4.87 4.86
C THR A 193 17.71 -3.86 5.04
N ALA A 194 16.50 -4.34 5.34
CA ALA A 194 15.40 -3.47 5.75
C ALA A 194 15.79 -2.75 7.06
N ILE A 195 15.66 -1.43 7.09
CA ILE A 195 16.03 -0.63 8.25
C ILE A 195 14.78 -0.49 9.14
N PRO A 196 14.78 -1.05 10.37
CA PRO A 196 13.74 -0.75 11.35
C PRO A 196 13.79 0.74 11.67
N VAL A 197 12.70 1.46 11.49
CA VAL A 197 12.59 2.84 11.97
C VAL A 197 12.14 2.77 13.41
N CYS A 198 13.09 2.98 14.33
CA CYS A 198 12.75 3.17 15.76
C CYS A 198 11.81 4.37 15.90
N ALA A 199 10.82 4.21 16.76
CA ALA A 199 9.76 5.18 17.04
C ALA A 199 10.30 6.43 17.73
#